data_88d4ee80268a00ca5566e9bbf917797e
#
_entry.id   88d4ee80268a00ca5566e9bbf917797e
#
_cell.length_a   1.000
_cell.length_b   1.000
_cell.length_c   1.000
_cell.angle_alpha   90.00
_cell.angle_beta   90.00
_cell.angle_gamma   90.00
#
_symmetry.space_group_name_H-M   'P 1'
#
loop_
_entity.id
_entity.type
_entity.pdbx_description
1 polymer ?
#
loop_
_entity_poly.entity_id
_entity_poly.type
_entity_poly.pdbx_seq_one_letter_code
_entity_poly.pdbx_strand_id
1 'polypeptide(L)'
;SCVKQGSGWKVSITLVTESGEGLTYVPKHHGSCFDTLSLTKDSFGPFEPVSTKVNYQSGTFTFVLNANGTLASINVSEPANVVCKLKKGISIDADFTGTWQQQYTFVY
;
A
#
# COMPACT_ATOMS: atom_id res chain seq x y z
N SER A 1 -0.50 -10.29 -14.98
CA SER A 1 -0.91 -11.53 -15.68
C SER A 1 -2.43 -11.66 -15.69
N CYS A 2 -2.93 -12.41 -16.65
CA CYS A 2 -4.35 -12.71 -16.76
C CYS A 2 -4.47 -14.19 -17.11
N VAL A 3 -5.08 -14.97 -16.22
CA VAL A 3 -5.22 -16.43 -16.41
C VAL A 3 -6.67 -16.83 -16.24
N LYS A 4 -7.07 -17.87 -16.94
CA LYS A 4 -8.42 -18.41 -16.82
C LYS A 4 -8.55 -19.14 -15.48
N GLN A 5 -9.66 -18.89 -14.76
CA GLN A 5 -9.96 -19.53 -13.49
C GLN A 5 -11.41 -19.99 -13.50
N GLY A 6 -11.61 -21.31 -13.60
CA GLY A 6 -12.94 -21.88 -13.79
C GLY A 6 -13.56 -21.37 -15.09
N SER A 7 -14.76 -20.79 -15.01
CA SER A 7 -15.44 -20.14 -16.14
C SER A 7 -15.11 -18.65 -16.26
N GLY A 8 -14.35 -18.09 -15.33
CA GLY A 8 -13.97 -16.68 -15.29
C GLY A 8 -12.46 -16.46 -15.47
N TRP A 9 -11.98 -15.36 -14.95
CA TRP A 9 -10.59 -14.92 -15.11
C TRP A 9 -10.02 -14.40 -13.82
N LYS A 10 -8.72 -14.65 -13.60
CA LYS A 10 -7.94 -14.04 -12.52
C LYS A 10 -6.89 -13.11 -13.13
N VAL A 11 -6.96 -11.84 -12.77
CA VAL A 11 -6.01 -10.82 -13.23
C VAL A 11 -5.13 -10.40 -12.06
N SER A 12 -3.82 -10.43 -12.25
CA SER A 12 -2.85 -10.04 -11.24
C SER A 12 -1.96 -8.93 -11.78
N ILE A 13 -1.84 -7.86 -11.04
CA ILE A 13 -1.00 -6.71 -11.35
C ILE A 13 0.03 -6.56 -10.23
N THR A 14 1.30 -6.46 -10.60
CA THR A 14 2.39 -6.19 -9.67
C THR A 14 2.86 -4.76 -9.91
N LEU A 15 2.84 -3.94 -8.88
CA LEU A 15 3.29 -2.56 -8.96
C LEU A 15 4.79 -2.44 -8.74
N VAL A 16 5.40 -1.47 -9.41
CA VAL A 16 6.81 -1.14 -9.22
C VAL A 16 7.04 -0.55 -7.83
N THR A 17 8.28 -0.65 -7.34
CA THR A 17 8.66 0.03 -6.10
C THR A 17 8.66 1.54 -6.30
N GLU A 18 8.21 2.26 -5.29
CA GLU A 18 8.19 3.72 -5.28
C GLU A 18 8.63 4.22 -3.91
N SER A 19 9.34 5.34 -3.88
CA SER A 19 9.74 5.96 -2.62
C SER A 19 9.76 7.48 -2.73
N GLY A 20 9.56 8.14 -1.62
CA GLY A 20 9.59 9.58 -1.52
C GLY A 20 9.71 10.06 -0.09
N GLU A 21 9.97 11.34 0.06
CA GLU A 21 10.20 11.98 1.37
C GLU A 21 9.05 12.90 1.74
N GLY A 22 8.86 13.05 3.05
CA GLY A 22 7.84 13.92 3.63
C GLY A 22 6.54 13.20 3.96
N LEU A 23 5.77 13.81 4.88
CA LEU A 23 4.51 13.26 5.35
C LEU A 23 3.41 13.26 4.28
N THR A 24 3.52 14.14 3.30
CA THR A 24 2.50 14.35 2.27
C THR A 24 2.81 13.59 0.97
N TYR A 25 3.85 12.76 0.97
CA TYR A 25 4.22 12.00 -0.22
C TYR A 25 3.13 11.02 -0.62
N VAL A 26 2.74 11.08 -1.89
CA VAL A 26 1.79 10.14 -2.51
C VAL A 26 2.46 9.49 -3.72
N PRO A 27 2.64 8.17 -3.70
CA PRO A 27 3.27 7.48 -4.83
C PRO A 27 2.37 7.50 -6.06
N LYS A 28 2.96 7.72 -7.21
CA LYS A 28 2.23 7.88 -8.47
C LYS A 28 1.43 6.62 -8.87
N HIS A 29 2.10 5.48 -8.86
CA HIS A 29 1.47 4.22 -9.30
C HIS A 29 0.63 3.57 -8.21
N HIS A 30 1.19 3.44 -7.00
CA HIS A 30 0.47 2.89 -5.86
C HIS A 30 -0.75 3.74 -5.49
N GLY A 31 -0.59 5.07 -5.49
CA GLY A 31 -1.68 5.99 -5.19
C GLY A 31 -2.82 6.01 -6.21
N SER A 32 -2.57 5.51 -7.42
CA SER A 32 -3.62 5.37 -8.45
C SER A 32 -4.46 4.10 -8.29
N CYS A 33 -3.96 3.13 -7.56
CA CYS A 33 -4.61 1.81 -7.40
C CYS A 33 -5.19 1.59 -6.01
N PHE A 34 -4.58 2.18 -4.98
CA PHE A 34 -4.92 1.91 -3.58
C PHE A 34 -4.97 3.18 -2.75
N ASP A 35 -5.54 3.04 -1.56
CA ASP A 35 -5.29 3.99 -0.49
C ASP A 35 -3.83 3.85 -0.04
N THR A 36 -3.15 4.96 0.08
CA THR A 36 -1.76 5.01 0.53
C THR A 36 -1.69 5.44 2.00
N LEU A 37 -0.50 5.33 2.58
CA LEU A 37 -0.30 5.74 3.97
C LEU A 37 -0.58 7.24 4.14
N SER A 38 -1.42 7.55 5.12
CA SER A 38 -1.70 8.94 5.52
C SER A 38 -0.97 9.21 6.83
N LEU A 39 0.20 9.81 6.73
CA LEU A 39 1.02 10.15 7.88
C LEU A 39 0.83 11.62 8.24
N THR A 40 0.69 11.89 9.53
CA THR A 40 0.63 13.23 10.10
C THR A 40 1.62 13.32 11.26
N LYS A 41 1.82 14.51 11.80
CA LYS A 41 2.64 14.69 13.01
C LYS A 41 2.11 13.83 14.17
N ASP A 42 0.81 13.66 14.26
CA ASP A 42 0.16 12.89 15.33
C ASP A 42 0.36 11.38 15.17
N SER A 43 0.76 10.90 14.00
CA SER A 43 1.04 9.48 13.76
C SER A 43 2.21 8.95 14.60
N PHE A 44 3.06 9.82 15.10
CA PHE A 44 4.26 9.48 15.87
C PHE A 44 4.09 9.66 17.38
N GLY A 45 2.86 9.89 17.85
CA GLY A 45 2.56 10.06 19.27
C GLY A 45 3.28 11.29 19.86
N PRO A 46 4.04 11.09 20.97
CA PRO A 46 4.72 12.22 21.63
C PRO A 46 5.98 12.70 20.89
N PHE A 47 6.40 12.02 19.84
CA PHE A 47 7.61 12.34 19.09
C PHE A 47 7.31 13.28 17.93
N GLU A 48 8.24 14.21 17.66
CA GLU A 48 8.17 15.11 16.52
C GLU A 48 8.92 14.53 15.34
N PRO A 49 8.27 14.36 14.17
CA PRO A 49 8.97 13.88 12.97
C PRO A 49 9.87 14.98 12.42
N VAL A 50 11.16 14.69 12.28
CA VAL A 50 12.17 15.58 11.68
C VAL A 50 12.29 15.29 10.19
N SER A 51 12.37 14.01 9.83
CA SER A 51 12.40 13.57 8.44
C SER A 51 11.69 12.23 8.33
N THR A 52 11.05 12.01 7.18
CA THR A 52 10.38 10.75 6.86
C THR A 52 10.67 10.35 5.44
N LYS A 53 10.89 9.06 5.21
CA LYS A 53 10.99 8.47 3.89
C LYS A 53 10.08 7.26 3.85
N VAL A 54 9.18 7.22 2.89
CA VAL A 54 8.24 6.12 2.70
C VAL A 54 8.66 5.33 1.47
N ASN A 55 8.86 4.04 1.64
CA ASN A 55 9.23 3.13 0.58
C ASN A 55 8.07 2.15 0.36
N TYR A 56 7.43 2.23 -0.80
CA TYR A 56 6.43 1.27 -1.23
C TYR A 56 7.14 0.17 -2.02
N GLN A 57 6.99 -1.06 -1.56
CA GLN A 57 7.57 -2.24 -2.21
C GLN A 57 6.70 -2.67 -3.39
N SER A 58 7.06 -3.77 -4.05
CA SER A 58 6.23 -4.34 -5.11
C SER A 58 4.94 -4.88 -4.51
N GLY A 59 3.88 -4.09 -4.58
CA GLY A 59 2.55 -4.48 -4.16
C GLY A 59 1.84 -5.30 -5.24
N THR A 60 0.85 -6.10 -4.84
CA THR A 60 0.04 -6.87 -5.75
C THR A 60 -1.43 -6.50 -5.65
N PHE A 61 -2.06 -6.39 -6.80
CA PHE A 61 -3.48 -6.16 -6.94
C PHE A 61 -4.04 -7.32 -7.78
N THR A 62 -4.90 -8.12 -7.17
CA THR A 62 -5.48 -9.29 -7.83
C THR A 62 -6.99 -9.18 -7.81
N PHE A 63 -7.62 -9.35 -8.97
CA PHE A 63 -9.07 -9.42 -9.03
C PHE A 63 -9.53 -10.61 -9.86
N VAL A 64 -10.69 -11.13 -9.48
CA VAL A 64 -11.32 -12.28 -10.14
C VAL A 64 -12.61 -11.81 -10.80
N LEU A 65 -12.75 -12.17 -12.07
CA LEU A 65 -13.95 -11.89 -12.86
C LEU A 65 -14.76 -13.17 -13.04
N ASN A 66 -16.07 -13.04 -12.92
CA ASN A 66 -17.02 -14.09 -13.29
C ASN A 66 -17.05 -14.25 -14.81
N ALA A 67 -17.65 -15.35 -15.29
CA ALA A 67 -17.80 -15.63 -16.73
C ALA A 67 -18.53 -14.51 -17.49
N ASN A 68 -19.46 -13.82 -16.82
CA ASN A 68 -20.22 -12.72 -17.41
C ASN A 68 -19.52 -11.35 -17.34
N GLY A 69 -18.27 -11.31 -16.86
CA GLY A 69 -17.47 -10.10 -16.73
C GLY A 69 -17.70 -9.30 -15.45
N THR A 70 -18.59 -9.73 -14.55
CA THR A 70 -18.77 -9.07 -13.26
C THR A 70 -17.64 -9.42 -12.30
N LEU A 71 -17.34 -8.50 -11.39
CA LEU A 71 -16.25 -8.65 -10.43
C LEU A 71 -16.65 -9.59 -9.30
N ALA A 72 -15.89 -10.65 -9.09
CA ALA A 72 -16.14 -11.62 -8.01
C ALA A 72 -15.39 -11.24 -6.73
N SER A 73 -14.12 -10.86 -6.83
CA SER A 73 -13.31 -10.50 -5.67
C SER A 73 -12.14 -9.60 -6.05
N ILE A 74 -11.63 -8.88 -5.06
CA ILE A 74 -10.41 -8.08 -5.14
C ILE A 74 -9.54 -8.42 -3.93
N ASN A 75 -8.27 -8.65 -4.17
CA ASN A 75 -7.25 -8.79 -3.13
C ASN A 75 -6.14 -7.78 -3.37
N VAL A 76 -5.79 -7.05 -2.33
CA VAL A 76 -4.71 -6.06 -2.35
C VAL A 76 -3.67 -6.44 -1.30
N SER A 77 -2.41 -6.45 -1.66
CA SER A 77 -1.29 -6.61 -0.75
C SER A 77 -0.26 -5.54 -1.02
N GLU A 78 -0.03 -4.65 -0.05
CA GLU A 78 0.82 -3.47 -0.18
C GLU A 78 1.84 -3.44 0.94
N PRO A 79 3.04 -4.02 0.76
CA PRO A 79 4.12 -3.88 1.72
C PRO A 79 4.75 -2.49 1.62
N ALA A 80 4.99 -1.87 2.76
CA ALA A 80 5.59 -0.55 2.85
C ALA A 80 6.54 -0.47 4.02
N ASN A 81 7.50 0.43 3.91
CA ASN A 81 8.48 0.73 4.94
C ASN A 81 8.55 2.24 5.15
N VAL A 82 8.57 2.66 6.39
CA VAL A 82 8.74 4.07 6.77
C VAL A 82 10.01 4.21 7.59
N VAL A 83 10.97 4.94 7.06
CA VAL A 83 12.20 5.30 7.76
C VAL A 83 12.09 6.75 8.19
N CYS A 84 12.23 7.01 9.47
CA CYS A 84 12.05 8.36 9.99
C CYS A 84 13.06 8.71 11.08
N LYS A 85 13.32 10.00 11.21
CA LYS A 85 14.04 10.57 12.33
C LYS A 85 13.03 11.32 13.20
N LEU A 86 12.96 10.95 14.45
CA LEU A 86 12.02 11.50 15.44
C LEU A 86 12.81 12.26 16.52
N LYS A 87 12.15 13.25 17.14
CA LYS A 87 12.74 14.06 18.18
C LYS A 87 11.78 14.22 19.36
N LYS A 88 12.34 13.98 20.56
CA LYS A 88 11.71 14.34 21.84
C LYS A 88 12.83 14.62 22.83
N GLY A 89 13.40 15.83 22.76
CA GLY A 89 14.62 16.17 23.50
C GLY A 89 15.87 15.59 22.86
N ILE A 90 15.88 14.31 22.51
CA ILE A 90 16.93 13.60 21.78
C ILE A 90 16.42 13.15 20.41
N SER A 91 17.37 12.91 19.49
CA SER A 91 17.02 12.35 18.16
C SER A 91 16.99 10.83 18.21
N ILE A 92 15.96 10.25 17.59
CA ILE A 92 15.76 8.81 17.51
C ILE A 92 15.54 8.43 16.04
N ASP A 93 16.28 7.44 15.56
CA ASP A 93 16.04 6.84 14.24
C ASP A 93 15.07 5.67 14.39
N ALA A 94 14.06 5.62 13.55
CA ALA A 94 13.05 4.57 13.58
C ALA A 94 12.80 4.02 12.19
N ASP A 95 12.53 2.71 12.12
CA ASP A 95 12.22 1.99 10.89
C ASP A 95 11.00 1.11 11.15
N PHE A 96 9.92 1.38 10.41
CA PHE A 96 8.66 0.64 10.53
C PHE A 96 8.37 -0.08 9.21
N THR A 97 8.14 -1.38 9.29
CA THR A 97 7.77 -2.18 8.13
C THR A 97 6.44 -2.86 8.39
N GLY A 98 5.55 -2.80 7.42
CA GLY A 98 4.24 -3.42 7.49
C GLY A 98 3.71 -3.76 6.12
N THR A 99 2.64 -4.56 6.11
CA THR A 99 1.93 -4.90 4.88
C THR A 99 0.46 -4.55 5.05
N TRP A 100 -0.03 -3.70 4.18
CA TRP A 100 -1.45 -3.38 4.10
C TRP A 100 -2.14 -4.43 3.24
N GLN A 101 -3.18 -5.06 3.77
CA GLN A 101 -3.93 -6.07 3.03
C GLN A 101 -5.42 -5.75 3.08
N GLN A 102 -6.07 -5.85 1.92
CA GLN A 102 -7.51 -5.69 1.79
C GLN A 102 -8.07 -6.81 0.92
N GLN A 103 -9.25 -7.30 1.30
CA GLN A 103 -9.95 -8.31 0.54
C GLN A 103 -11.43 -7.96 0.45
N TYR A 104 -11.97 -7.99 -0.75
CA TYR A 104 -13.37 -7.71 -1.02
C TYR A 104 -13.98 -8.87 -1.81
N THR A 105 -15.17 -9.26 -1.42
CA THR A 105 -15.97 -10.25 -2.15
C THR A 105 -17.30 -9.61 -2.52
N PHE A 106 -17.72 -9.77 -3.74
CA PHE A 106 -18.95 -9.16 -4.27
C PHE A 106 -20.02 -10.22 -4.45
N VAL A 107 -21.24 -9.90 -3.99
CA VAL A 107 -22.42 -10.76 -4.09
C VAL A 107 -23.47 -10.03 -4.91
N TYR A 108 -24.01 -10.73 -5.92
CA TYR A 108 -25.00 -10.18 -6.83
C TYR A 108 -26.34 -10.85 -6.68
#